data_4a01cccc2f2168afbad63e8fff953fbb
#
_entry.id   4a01cccc2f2168afbad63e8fff953fbb
#
_cell.length_a   1.000
_cell.length_b   1.000
_cell.length_c   1.000
_cell.angle_alpha   90.00
_cell.angle_beta   90.00
_cell.angle_gamma   90.00
#
_symmetry.space_group_name_H-M   'P 1'
#
loop_
_entity.id
_entity.type
_entity.pdbx_description
1 polymer ?
#
loop_
_entity_poly.entity_id
_entity_poly.type
_entity_poly.pdbx_seq_one_letter_code
_entity_poly.pdbx_strand_id
1 'polypeptide(L)'
;SSDVCSSDLPWDGCRPGCTTPAPGPYAGGAIALDLERAARAIETHLAAPMGLTVQQAAAGLIRLVEQNIQHAVERVSIERGYDPRDFTLIAAGGAGPLHGAAVGRALGCAAVYVPRLAGVFCAFGMGNTDVRIDRLRSWYRRLGDGGPGELESAFAAVEAQTIEALVRQGFAPDAIVLERSLALRYTGQQWPVVVRCDPHLDAALVRDAFQQAHQRLFGHFQAGGEIEILNLKVAASGRLPLPASVPPVGASTRTPDPRTVRPVWISEALGTVATPIHDGALLRPGHALAGPAVVDEQTTTLLVDAGQQLRVTAAGNFLIVPSIREVQG
;
A
#
# COMPACT_ATOMS: atom_id res chain seq x y z
N SER A 1 -4.24 19.42 -17.14
CA SER A 1 -3.17 19.73 -18.09
C SER A 1 -1.86 19.15 -17.62
N SER A 2 -1.05 18.70 -18.57
CA SER A 2 0.25 18.04 -18.37
C SER A 2 1.35 18.92 -17.79
N ASP A 3 1.07 20.19 -17.51
CA ASP A 3 2.09 21.19 -17.18
C ASP A 3 2.32 21.39 -15.68
N VAL A 4 1.49 20.80 -14.83
CA VAL A 4 1.68 20.75 -13.38
C VAL A 4 1.68 19.28 -12.98
N CYS A 5 2.81 18.62 -13.16
CA CYS A 5 3.00 17.28 -12.60
C CYS A 5 3.16 17.42 -11.08
N SER A 6 2.64 16.46 -10.33
CA SER A 6 2.84 16.39 -8.87
C SER A 6 4.33 16.35 -8.48
N SER A 7 5.21 15.99 -9.42
CA SER A 7 6.67 16.03 -9.29
C SER A 7 7.26 17.43 -9.38
N ASP A 8 6.53 18.41 -9.94
CA ASP A 8 6.98 19.80 -10.09
C ASP A 8 6.57 20.67 -8.90
N LEU A 9 5.73 20.14 -8.03
CA LEU A 9 5.43 20.76 -6.73
C LEU A 9 6.65 20.56 -5.82
N PRO A 10 7.00 21.51 -4.96
CA PRO A 10 8.16 21.42 -4.06
C PRO A 10 7.90 20.38 -2.95
N TRP A 11 7.90 19.11 -3.34
CA TRP A 11 7.61 17.97 -2.47
C TRP A 11 8.76 17.60 -1.52
N ASP A 12 9.93 18.18 -1.68
CA ASP A 12 11.13 17.88 -0.89
C ASP A 12 11.05 18.38 0.56
N GLY A 13 9.97 18.05 1.25
CA GLY A 13 9.75 18.53 2.58
C GLY A 13 9.44 20.03 2.65
N CYS A 14 9.30 20.71 1.50
CA CYS A 14 8.81 22.07 1.40
C CYS A 14 7.33 22.05 1.05
N ARG A 15 6.48 22.08 2.03
CA ARG A 15 5.14 22.61 1.84
C ARG A 15 5.25 24.08 1.40
N PRO A 16 4.26 24.59 0.64
CA PRO A 16 4.29 25.96 0.12
C PRO A 16 4.60 26.99 1.18
N GLY A 17 5.52 27.90 0.91
CA GLY A 17 5.99 28.92 1.83
C GLY A 17 7.43 28.73 2.31
N CYS A 18 8.12 27.66 1.89
CA CYS A 18 9.54 27.53 2.11
C CYS A 18 10.28 28.51 1.18
N THR A 19 10.89 29.55 1.74
CA THR A 19 11.69 30.56 1.01
C THR A 19 13.18 30.24 0.95
N THR A 20 13.58 29.03 1.39
CA THR A 20 14.99 28.64 1.46
C THR A 20 15.50 28.00 0.19
N PRO A 21 16.82 28.10 -0.10
CA PRO A 21 17.41 27.61 -1.33
C PRO A 21 17.16 26.12 -1.51
N ALA A 22 17.12 25.75 -2.80
CA ALA A 22 16.75 24.49 -3.38
C ALA A 22 16.69 23.29 -2.42
N PRO A 23 15.59 22.55 -2.45
CA PRO A 23 15.54 21.25 -1.81
C PRO A 23 16.76 20.45 -2.29
N GLY A 24 17.26 19.59 -1.41
CA GLY A 24 18.30 18.64 -1.78
C GLY A 24 17.87 17.84 -3.02
N PRO A 25 18.82 17.24 -3.72
CA PRO A 25 18.55 16.59 -4.98
C PRO A 25 17.48 15.49 -4.80
N TYR A 26 16.37 15.61 -5.53
CA TYR A 26 15.32 14.61 -5.59
C TYR A 26 15.83 13.32 -6.26
N ALA A 27 15.34 12.16 -5.83
CA ALA A 27 15.80 10.86 -6.33
C ALA A 27 17.33 10.65 -6.23
N GLY A 28 17.93 10.99 -5.10
CA GLY A 28 19.38 10.83 -4.87
C GLY A 28 20.25 11.76 -5.71
N GLY A 29 19.69 12.82 -6.27
CA GLY A 29 20.43 13.81 -7.06
C GLY A 29 20.19 13.76 -8.57
N ALA A 30 19.39 12.80 -9.01
CA ALA A 30 19.11 12.64 -10.44
C ALA A 30 18.19 13.74 -11.02
N ILE A 31 17.38 14.39 -10.17
CA ILE A 31 16.40 15.39 -10.61
C ILE A 31 16.56 16.66 -9.77
N ALA A 32 16.77 17.79 -10.44
CA ALA A 32 16.74 19.11 -9.84
C ALA A 32 15.31 19.68 -9.95
N LEU A 33 14.73 20.08 -8.84
CA LEU A 33 13.41 20.73 -8.80
C LEU A 33 13.55 22.24 -9.05
N ASP A 34 12.71 22.78 -9.94
CA ASP A 34 12.62 24.20 -10.25
C ASP A 34 11.47 24.85 -9.46
N LEU A 35 11.79 25.38 -8.28
CA LEU A 35 10.81 26.03 -7.40
C LEU A 35 10.18 27.28 -8.02
N GLU A 36 10.93 28.05 -8.81
CA GLU A 36 10.39 29.24 -9.45
C GLU A 36 9.38 28.90 -10.56
N ARG A 37 9.69 27.86 -11.32
CA ARG A 37 8.76 27.36 -12.34
C ARG A 37 7.50 26.81 -11.71
N ALA A 38 7.60 26.04 -10.61
CA ALA A 38 6.47 25.55 -9.87
C ALA A 38 5.62 26.68 -9.29
N ALA A 39 6.25 27.68 -8.68
CA ALA A 39 5.55 28.86 -8.15
C ALA A 39 4.82 29.63 -9.25
N ARG A 40 5.46 29.88 -10.39
CA ARG A 40 4.82 30.55 -11.56
C ARG A 40 3.64 29.76 -12.09
N ALA A 41 3.74 28.44 -12.17
CA ALA A 41 2.64 27.58 -12.61
C ALA A 41 1.44 27.67 -11.66
N ILE A 42 1.67 27.61 -10.35
CA ILE A 42 0.61 27.76 -9.34
C ILE A 42 0.00 29.17 -9.39
N GLU A 43 0.82 30.21 -9.54
CA GLU A 43 0.36 31.58 -9.65
C GLU A 43 -0.55 31.76 -10.84
N THR A 44 -0.09 31.34 -12.03
CA THR A 44 -0.80 31.56 -13.29
C THR A 44 -2.12 30.77 -13.37
N HIS A 45 -2.09 29.50 -12.95
CA HIS A 45 -3.22 28.59 -13.19
C HIS A 45 -4.21 28.51 -12.02
N LEU A 46 -3.81 28.91 -10.82
CA LEU A 46 -4.64 28.76 -9.61
C LEU A 46 -4.73 30.04 -8.79
N ALA A 47 -3.60 30.59 -8.33
CA ALA A 47 -3.64 31.67 -7.37
C ALA A 47 -4.27 32.94 -7.94
N ALA A 48 -3.79 33.43 -9.08
CA ALA A 48 -4.31 34.65 -9.70
C ALA A 48 -5.78 34.54 -10.10
N PRO A 49 -6.26 33.47 -10.78
CA PRO A 49 -7.67 33.30 -11.09
C PRO A 49 -8.61 33.22 -9.87
N MET A 50 -8.10 32.71 -8.74
CA MET A 50 -8.86 32.55 -7.50
C MET A 50 -8.70 33.70 -6.50
N GLY A 51 -7.88 34.70 -6.81
CA GLY A 51 -7.57 35.80 -5.88
C GLY A 51 -6.81 35.36 -4.63
N LEU A 52 -6.02 34.27 -4.73
CA LEU A 52 -5.23 33.71 -3.64
C LEU A 52 -3.75 34.05 -3.79
N THR A 53 -2.99 33.94 -2.71
CA THR A 53 -1.53 33.90 -2.79
C THR A 53 -1.07 32.53 -3.33
N VAL A 54 0.12 32.45 -3.90
CA VAL A 54 0.73 31.19 -4.34
C VAL A 54 0.77 30.17 -3.20
N GLN A 55 1.08 30.63 -1.98
CA GLN A 55 1.13 29.80 -0.78
C GLN A 55 -0.24 29.22 -0.42
N GLN A 56 -1.30 30.04 -0.45
CA GLN A 56 -2.66 29.58 -0.16
C GLN A 56 -3.15 28.56 -1.21
N ALA A 57 -2.88 28.85 -2.50
CA ALA A 57 -3.26 27.92 -3.58
C ALA A 57 -2.53 26.59 -3.48
N ALA A 58 -1.23 26.61 -3.19
CA ALA A 58 -0.44 25.40 -3.01
C ALA A 58 -0.87 24.60 -1.77
N ALA A 59 -1.20 25.28 -0.66
CA ALA A 59 -1.77 24.62 0.53
C ALA A 59 -3.12 23.96 0.23
N GLY A 60 -3.94 24.64 -0.57
CA GLY A 60 -5.22 24.09 -1.06
C GLY A 60 -5.05 22.82 -1.90
N LEU A 61 -4.03 22.78 -2.78
CA LEU A 61 -3.71 21.59 -3.57
C LEU A 61 -3.32 20.40 -2.68
N ILE A 62 -2.44 20.61 -1.72
CA ILE A 62 -2.03 19.55 -0.79
C ILE A 62 -3.24 19.01 -0.04
N ARG A 63 -4.08 19.89 0.50
CA ARG A 63 -5.30 19.48 1.20
C ARG A 63 -6.24 18.67 0.31
N LEU A 64 -6.41 19.08 -0.95
CA LEU A 64 -7.22 18.34 -1.90
C LEU A 64 -6.67 16.92 -2.17
N VAL A 65 -5.35 16.79 -2.33
CA VAL A 65 -4.70 15.49 -2.48
C VAL A 65 -4.91 14.63 -1.24
N GLU A 66 -4.71 15.18 -0.04
CA GLU A 66 -4.90 14.47 1.22
C GLU A 66 -6.36 14.01 1.41
N GLN A 67 -7.35 14.85 1.05
CA GLN A 67 -8.75 14.47 1.05
C GLN A 67 -9.06 13.34 0.05
N ASN A 68 -8.50 13.39 -1.15
CA ASN A 68 -8.68 12.33 -2.13
C ASN A 68 -8.07 11.00 -1.65
N ILE A 69 -6.91 11.03 -1.00
CA ILE A 69 -6.30 9.85 -0.38
C ILE A 69 -7.20 9.33 0.75
N GLN A 70 -7.69 10.23 1.62
CA GLN A 70 -8.61 9.87 2.69
C GLN A 70 -9.85 9.15 2.15
N HIS A 71 -10.54 9.73 1.16
CA HIS A 71 -11.71 9.11 0.53
C HIS A 71 -11.40 7.74 -0.08
N ALA A 72 -10.22 7.59 -0.70
CA ALA A 72 -9.81 6.29 -1.25
C ALA A 72 -9.65 5.23 -0.16
N VAL A 73 -9.10 5.60 1.01
CA VAL A 73 -8.97 4.70 2.16
C VAL A 73 -10.34 4.38 2.76
N GLU A 74 -11.23 5.37 2.90
CA GLU A 74 -12.60 5.19 3.39
C GLU A 74 -13.39 4.17 2.54
N ARG A 75 -13.26 4.23 1.22
CA ARG A 75 -13.90 3.29 0.29
C ARG A 75 -13.43 1.85 0.46
N VAL A 76 -12.21 1.62 0.84
CA VAL A 76 -11.69 0.26 1.05
C VAL A 76 -11.78 -0.22 2.50
N SER A 77 -12.13 0.66 3.44
CA SER A 77 -12.32 0.36 4.86
C SER A 77 -13.77 0.56 5.31
N ILE A 78 -14.22 1.79 5.49
CA ILE A 78 -15.54 2.12 6.06
C ILE A 78 -16.68 1.55 5.21
N GLU A 79 -16.63 1.70 3.89
CA GLU A 79 -17.64 1.15 2.99
C GLU A 79 -17.68 -0.40 3.01
N ARG A 80 -16.64 -1.03 3.55
CA ARG A 80 -16.57 -2.49 3.74
C ARG A 80 -16.80 -2.92 5.19
N GLY A 81 -17.17 -1.99 6.07
CA GLY A 81 -17.48 -2.26 7.47
C GLY A 81 -16.26 -2.31 8.40
N TYR A 82 -15.10 -1.83 7.96
CA TYR A 82 -13.90 -1.74 8.81
C TYR A 82 -13.73 -0.33 9.36
N ASP A 83 -13.41 -0.21 10.65
CA ASP A 83 -13.11 1.08 11.28
C ASP A 83 -11.62 1.41 11.14
N PRO A 84 -11.22 2.49 10.44
CA PRO A 84 -9.81 2.86 10.29
C PRO A 84 -9.08 3.09 11.61
N ARG A 85 -9.79 3.41 12.70
CA ARG A 85 -9.22 3.65 14.02
C ARG A 85 -8.59 2.40 14.63
N ASP A 86 -9.03 1.22 14.21
CA ASP A 86 -8.51 -0.06 14.67
C ASP A 86 -7.26 -0.49 13.89
N PHE A 87 -6.83 0.30 12.89
CA PHE A 87 -5.74 -0.05 11.99
C PHE A 87 -4.55 0.92 12.08
N THR A 88 -3.39 0.42 11.67
CA THR A 88 -2.22 1.24 11.39
C THR A 88 -2.19 1.53 9.89
N LEU A 89 -2.08 2.81 9.53
CA LEU A 89 -1.91 3.23 8.14
C LEU A 89 -0.48 2.97 7.69
N ILE A 90 -0.27 2.22 6.61
CA ILE A 90 1.05 2.07 6.00
C ILE A 90 1.20 3.12 4.90
N ALA A 91 2.14 4.05 5.07
CA ALA A 91 2.46 5.06 4.08
C ALA A 91 3.73 4.65 3.30
N ALA A 92 3.57 4.35 2.01
CA ALA A 92 4.64 3.91 1.13
C ALA A 92 4.62 4.69 -0.19
N GLY A 93 5.68 4.54 -0.99
CA GLY A 93 5.90 5.32 -2.20
C GLY A 93 6.79 6.55 -1.94
N GLY A 94 7.23 7.22 -3.00
CA GLY A 94 8.09 8.40 -2.90
C GLY A 94 7.44 9.56 -2.16
N ALA A 95 6.15 9.86 -2.44
CA ALA A 95 5.40 10.96 -1.84
C ALA A 95 4.45 10.52 -0.71
N GLY A 96 4.10 9.23 -0.60
CA GLY A 96 3.16 8.72 0.39
C GLY A 96 3.48 9.14 1.84
N PRO A 97 4.73 8.99 2.31
CA PRO A 97 5.12 9.37 3.65
C PRO A 97 4.96 10.85 4.00
N LEU A 98 4.99 11.73 2.99
CA LEU A 98 4.75 13.16 3.20
C LEU A 98 3.32 13.46 3.65
N HIS A 99 2.36 12.69 3.15
CA HIS A 99 0.93 12.84 3.45
C HIS A 99 0.45 11.93 4.59
N GLY A 100 1.24 10.89 4.91
CA GLY A 100 0.84 9.84 5.84
C GLY A 100 0.36 10.34 7.18
N ALA A 101 1.08 11.30 7.77
CA ALA A 101 0.76 11.87 9.07
C ALA A 101 -0.60 12.60 9.08
N ALA A 102 -0.85 13.43 8.06
CA ALA A 102 -2.10 14.18 7.92
C ALA A 102 -3.30 13.26 7.64
N VAL A 103 -3.14 12.30 6.72
CA VAL A 103 -4.19 11.34 6.36
C VAL A 103 -4.50 10.41 7.54
N GLY A 104 -3.47 9.86 8.21
CA GLY A 104 -3.67 8.98 9.37
C GLY A 104 -4.39 9.68 10.51
N ARG A 105 -4.06 10.97 10.76
CA ARG A 105 -4.78 11.80 11.73
C ARG A 105 -6.23 12.04 11.33
N ALA A 106 -6.49 12.36 10.06
CA ALA A 106 -7.85 12.62 9.56
C ALA A 106 -8.74 11.37 9.66
N LEU A 107 -8.20 10.19 9.42
CA LEU A 107 -8.88 8.90 9.56
C LEU A 107 -8.96 8.41 11.01
N GLY A 108 -8.23 9.04 11.94
CA GLY A 108 -8.14 8.62 13.34
C GLY A 108 -7.36 7.33 13.54
N CYS A 109 -6.49 6.94 12.60
CA CYS A 109 -5.69 5.73 12.72
C CYS A 109 -4.83 5.74 13.99
N ALA A 110 -4.67 4.58 14.62
CA ALA A 110 -3.87 4.42 15.84
C ALA A 110 -2.40 4.82 15.64
N ALA A 111 -1.86 4.59 14.45
CA ALA A 111 -0.51 4.94 14.06
C ALA A 111 -0.37 5.03 12.54
N VAL A 112 0.72 5.67 12.10
CA VAL A 112 1.16 5.63 10.70
C VAL A 112 2.53 4.96 10.66
N TYR A 113 2.63 3.87 9.91
CA TYR A 113 3.87 3.13 9.72
C TYR A 113 4.49 3.47 8.37
N VAL A 114 5.75 3.88 8.38
CA VAL A 114 6.51 4.21 7.17
C VAL A 114 7.70 3.27 7.07
N PRO A 115 7.71 2.35 6.08
CA PRO A 115 8.88 1.51 5.84
C PRO A 115 10.09 2.36 5.46
N ARG A 116 11.29 1.99 5.91
CA ARG A 116 12.53 2.66 5.50
C ARG A 116 12.73 2.66 3.99
N LEU A 117 12.28 1.61 3.33
CA LEU A 117 12.31 1.47 1.87
C LEU A 117 11.01 1.97 1.20
N ALA A 118 10.30 2.93 1.81
CA ALA A 118 9.01 3.40 1.32
C ALA A 118 9.04 3.79 -0.16
N GLY A 119 10.06 4.51 -0.63
CA GLY A 119 10.18 4.95 -2.03
C GLY A 119 10.35 3.81 -3.04
N VAL A 120 10.83 2.65 -2.62
CA VAL A 120 11.02 1.45 -3.46
C VAL A 120 10.23 0.24 -2.93
N PHE A 121 9.17 0.49 -2.15
CA PHE A 121 8.42 -0.55 -1.43
C PHE A 121 7.80 -1.59 -2.36
N CYS A 122 7.34 -1.19 -3.55
CA CYS A 122 6.84 -2.14 -4.56
C CYS A 122 7.94 -3.09 -5.05
N ALA A 123 9.14 -2.58 -5.34
CA ALA A 123 10.26 -3.41 -5.77
C ALA A 123 10.72 -4.35 -4.63
N PHE A 124 10.74 -3.86 -3.39
CA PHE A 124 10.98 -4.69 -2.21
C PHE A 124 9.93 -5.80 -2.07
N GLY A 125 8.64 -5.46 -2.25
CA GLY A 125 7.55 -6.44 -2.23
C GLY A 125 7.70 -7.49 -3.33
N MET A 126 8.03 -7.09 -4.57
CA MET A 126 8.28 -8.00 -5.67
C MET A 126 9.44 -8.96 -5.39
N GLY A 127 10.51 -8.48 -4.76
CA GLY A 127 11.66 -9.31 -4.37
C GLY A 127 11.35 -10.30 -3.24
N ASN A 128 10.23 -10.12 -2.52
CA ASN A 128 9.79 -10.99 -1.42
C ASN A 128 8.54 -11.81 -1.77
N THR A 129 8.10 -11.78 -3.02
CA THR A 129 6.89 -12.47 -3.46
C THR A 129 7.26 -13.69 -4.28
N ASP A 130 6.63 -14.81 -3.97
CA ASP A 130 6.75 -16.04 -4.76
C ASP A 130 6.33 -15.80 -6.21
N VAL A 131 6.97 -16.50 -7.13
CA VAL A 131 6.56 -16.48 -8.54
C VAL A 131 5.29 -17.30 -8.68
N ARG A 132 4.20 -16.67 -9.10
CA ARG A 132 2.90 -17.31 -9.26
C ARG A 132 2.45 -17.33 -10.71
N ILE A 133 2.01 -18.47 -11.17
CA ILE A 133 1.37 -18.67 -12.48
C ILE A 133 -0.04 -19.18 -12.27
N ASP A 134 -1.01 -18.43 -12.77
CA ASP A 134 -2.41 -18.83 -12.78
C ASP A 134 -2.80 -19.28 -14.20
N ARG A 135 -3.38 -20.47 -14.32
CA ARG A 135 -3.96 -20.96 -15.56
C ARG A 135 -5.43 -21.27 -15.35
N LEU A 136 -6.22 -20.78 -16.28
CA LEU A 136 -7.66 -20.99 -16.31
C LEU A 136 -8.01 -21.78 -17.57
N ARG A 137 -8.85 -22.81 -17.42
CA ARG A 137 -9.40 -23.60 -18.52
C ARG A 137 -10.92 -23.61 -18.44
N SER A 138 -11.59 -23.23 -19.49
CA SER A 138 -13.04 -23.38 -19.57
C SER A 138 -13.44 -24.86 -19.50
N TRP A 139 -14.37 -25.15 -18.61
CA TRP A 139 -14.86 -26.50 -18.35
C TRP A 139 -16.35 -26.45 -18.03
N TYR A 140 -17.15 -26.17 -19.05
CA TYR A 140 -18.58 -26.02 -18.86
C TYR A 140 -19.28 -27.38 -18.74
N ARG A 141 -19.69 -27.74 -17.52
CA ARG A 141 -20.45 -28.96 -17.19
C ARG A 141 -21.27 -28.75 -15.91
N ARG A 142 -22.31 -29.56 -15.71
CA ARG A 142 -22.98 -29.66 -14.42
C ARG A 142 -22.10 -30.42 -13.43
N LEU A 143 -22.15 -30.02 -12.17
CA LEU A 143 -21.47 -30.74 -11.10
C LEU A 143 -22.11 -32.10 -10.88
N GLY A 144 -21.35 -33.15 -11.08
CA GLY A 144 -21.82 -34.54 -11.04
C GLY A 144 -22.00 -35.18 -12.43
N ASP A 145 -21.97 -34.41 -13.53
CA ASP A 145 -21.91 -34.97 -14.86
C ASP A 145 -20.48 -35.44 -15.18
N GLY A 146 -20.37 -36.61 -15.75
CA GLY A 146 -19.11 -37.24 -16.13
C GLY A 146 -18.58 -38.24 -15.11
N GLY A 147 -17.60 -39.03 -15.52
CA GLY A 147 -16.95 -40.01 -14.64
C GLY A 147 -16.07 -39.37 -13.60
N PRO A 148 -15.87 -40.00 -12.44
CA PRO A 148 -15.08 -39.45 -11.31
C PRO A 148 -13.63 -39.10 -11.67
N GLY A 149 -13.10 -39.58 -12.81
CA GLY A 149 -11.73 -39.25 -13.27
C GLY A 149 -11.63 -38.14 -14.31
N GLU A 150 -12.73 -37.64 -14.89
CA GLU A 150 -12.64 -36.63 -15.95
C GLU A 150 -12.16 -35.27 -15.45
N LEU A 151 -12.73 -34.82 -14.36
CA LEU A 151 -12.36 -33.55 -13.76
C LEU A 151 -10.90 -33.59 -13.22
N GLU A 152 -10.52 -34.71 -12.61
CA GLU A 152 -9.15 -34.95 -12.16
C GLU A 152 -8.16 -34.92 -13.33
N SER A 153 -8.48 -35.59 -14.43
CA SER A 153 -7.66 -35.60 -15.65
C SER A 153 -7.54 -34.19 -16.24
N ALA A 154 -8.63 -33.41 -16.18
CA ALA A 154 -8.61 -32.01 -16.65
C ALA A 154 -7.72 -31.11 -15.80
N PHE A 155 -7.74 -31.29 -14.47
CA PHE A 155 -6.81 -30.61 -13.57
C PHE A 155 -5.37 -31.02 -13.81
N ALA A 156 -5.09 -32.33 -13.86
CA ALA A 156 -3.75 -32.88 -14.10
C ALA A 156 -3.10 -32.32 -15.38
N ALA A 157 -3.88 -32.16 -16.44
CA ALA A 157 -3.39 -31.59 -17.69
C ALA A 157 -2.99 -30.10 -17.54
N VAL A 158 -3.73 -29.30 -16.77
CA VAL A 158 -3.41 -27.89 -16.51
C VAL A 158 -2.25 -27.76 -15.52
N GLU A 159 -2.21 -28.64 -14.52
CA GLU A 159 -1.11 -28.69 -13.55
C GLU A 159 0.22 -28.98 -14.23
N ALA A 160 0.27 -29.99 -15.08
CA ALA A 160 1.48 -30.33 -15.82
C ALA A 160 2.03 -29.12 -16.62
N GLN A 161 1.15 -28.42 -17.33
CA GLN A 161 1.54 -27.21 -18.07
C GLN A 161 2.01 -26.08 -17.17
N THR A 162 1.43 -25.96 -15.99
CA THR A 162 1.75 -24.87 -15.04
C THR A 162 3.05 -25.16 -14.32
N ILE A 163 3.28 -26.42 -13.91
CA ILE A 163 4.54 -26.89 -13.35
C ILE A 163 5.67 -26.72 -14.36
N GLU A 164 5.48 -27.18 -15.61
CA GLU A 164 6.47 -27.02 -16.66
C GLU A 164 6.89 -25.56 -16.86
N ALA A 165 5.94 -24.64 -16.79
CA ALA A 165 6.24 -23.21 -16.94
C ALA A 165 7.11 -22.65 -15.79
N LEU A 166 6.92 -23.11 -14.54
CA LEU A 166 7.78 -22.74 -13.41
C LEU A 166 9.13 -23.45 -13.46
N VAL A 167 9.16 -24.71 -13.86
CA VAL A 167 10.44 -25.47 -14.04
C VAL A 167 11.32 -24.80 -15.09
N ARG A 168 10.75 -24.30 -16.19
CA ARG A 168 11.49 -23.49 -17.18
C ARG A 168 12.04 -22.18 -16.63
N GLN A 169 11.47 -21.67 -15.55
CA GLN A 169 11.99 -20.48 -14.82
C GLN A 169 13.01 -20.84 -13.74
N GLY A 170 13.38 -22.13 -13.61
CA GLY A 170 14.42 -22.60 -12.70
C GLY A 170 13.92 -23.09 -11.34
N PHE A 171 12.61 -23.21 -11.13
CA PHE A 171 12.07 -23.78 -9.89
C PHE A 171 12.16 -25.30 -9.89
N ALA A 172 12.62 -25.88 -8.78
CA ALA A 172 12.57 -27.32 -8.60
C ALA A 172 11.12 -27.78 -8.37
N PRO A 173 10.70 -28.96 -8.91
CA PRO A 173 9.31 -29.42 -8.79
C PRO A 173 8.79 -29.51 -7.36
N ASP A 174 9.62 -29.85 -6.40
CA ASP A 174 9.32 -29.94 -4.96
C ASP A 174 9.16 -28.57 -4.27
N ALA A 175 9.66 -27.50 -4.89
CA ALA A 175 9.47 -26.13 -4.44
C ALA A 175 8.19 -25.47 -4.99
N ILE A 176 7.41 -26.21 -5.83
CA ILE A 176 6.18 -25.73 -6.44
C ILE A 176 4.97 -26.14 -5.60
N VAL A 177 4.18 -25.18 -5.19
CA VAL A 177 2.92 -25.39 -4.48
C VAL A 177 1.76 -25.14 -5.44
N LEU A 178 0.84 -26.10 -5.53
CA LEU A 178 -0.33 -26.06 -6.38
C LEU A 178 -1.58 -25.73 -5.57
N GLU A 179 -2.45 -24.89 -6.12
CA GLU A 179 -3.79 -24.61 -5.63
C GLU A 179 -4.80 -24.82 -6.76
N ARG A 180 -5.83 -25.63 -6.49
CA ARG A 180 -6.95 -25.86 -7.39
C ARG A 180 -8.15 -25.03 -7.01
N SER A 181 -8.90 -24.53 -7.98
CA SER A 181 -10.19 -23.90 -7.73
C SER A 181 -11.13 -24.10 -8.91
N LEU A 182 -12.42 -24.07 -8.61
CA LEU A 182 -13.51 -24.14 -9.59
C LEU A 182 -14.33 -22.85 -9.53
N ALA A 183 -14.71 -22.34 -10.69
CA ALA A 183 -15.70 -21.29 -10.82
C ALA A 183 -17.09 -21.95 -11.01
N LEU A 184 -17.92 -21.84 -10.01
CA LEU A 184 -19.21 -22.51 -9.87
C LEU A 184 -20.34 -21.50 -9.80
N ARG A 185 -21.51 -21.87 -10.34
CA ARG A 185 -22.74 -21.10 -10.17
C ARG A 185 -23.97 -22.03 -10.13
N TYR A 186 -25.06 -21.55 -9.57
CA TYR A 186 -26.34 -22.20 -9.83
C TYR A 186 -26.80 -21.97 -11.27
N THR A 187 -27.46 -22.93 -11.88
CA THR A 187 -28.05 -22.78 -13.21
C THR A 187 -28.92 -21.52 -13.25
N GLY A 188 -28.68 -20.65 -14.22
CA GLY A 188 -29.39 -19.40 -14.40
C GLY A 188 -28.75 -18.17 -13.66
N GLN A 189 -27.74 -18.36 -12.81
CA GLN A 189 -26.98 -17.25 -12.25
C GLN A 189 -26.00 -16.67 -13.27
N GLN A 190 -25.78 -15.35 -13.19
CA GLN A 190 -24.87 -14.64 -14.08
C GLN A 190 -23.40 -14.77 -13.62
N TRP A 191 -23.15 -14.63 -12.34
CA TRP A 191 -21.80 -14.52 -11.77
C TRP A 191 -21.41 -15.80 -11.01
N PRO A 192 -20.23 -16.38 -11.30
CA PRO A 192 -19.74 -17.54 -10.58
C PRO A 192 -19.12 -17.18 -9.22
N VAL A 193 -19.17 -18.14 -8.32
CA VAL A 193 -18.41 -18.14 -7.07
C VAL A 193 -17.19 -19.03 -7.25
N VAL A 194 -16.01 -18.55 -6.90
CA VAL A 194 -14.77 -19.32 -6.95
C VAL A 194 -14.59 -20.07 -5.65
N VAL A 195 -14.45 -21.39 -5.76
CA VAL A 195 -14.27 -22.30 -4.62
C VAL A 195 -12.94 -23.01 -4.75
N ARG A 196 -12.13 -23.00 -3.70
CA ARG A 196 -10.92 -23.82 -3.62
C ARG A 196 -11.29 -25.28 -3.48
N CYS A 197 -10.54 -26.15 -4.11
CA CYS A 197 -10.77 -27.59 -4.12
C CYS A 197 -9.54 -28.29 -3.56
N ASP A 198 -9.77 -29.29 -2.73
CA ASP A 198 -8.73 -30.24 -2.31
C ASP A 198 -8.30 -31.14 -3.48
N PRO A 199 -7.10 -31.74 -3.44
CA PRO A 199 -6.63 -32.67 -4.47
C PRO A 199 -7.57 -33.86 -4.74
N HIS A 200 -8.36 -34.27 -3.74
CA HIS A 200 -9.35 -35.33 -3.88
C HIS A 200 -10.73 -34.72 -4.17
N LEU A 201 -11.08 -34.64 -5.44
CA LEU A 201 -12.32 -34.03 -5.89
C LEU A 201 -13.50 -34.99 -5.72
N ASP A 202 -14.27 -34.80 -4.64
CA ASP A 202 -15.60 -35.36 -4.47
C ASP A 202 -16.64 -34.28 -4.80
N ALA A 203 -17.60 -34.63 -5.67
CA ALA A 203 -18.67 -33.73 -6.09
C ALA A 203 -19.52 -33.25 -4.88
N ALA A 204 -19.65 -34.07 -3.84
CA ALA A 204 -20.37 -33.71 -2.63
C ALA A 204 -19.58 -32.63 -1.84
N LEU A 205 -18.28 -32.82 -1.67
CA LEU A 205 -17.41 -31.83 -0.99
C LEU A 205 -17.36 -30.51 -1.75
N VAL A 206 -17.28 -30.54 -3.07
CA VAL A 206 -17.32 -29.35 -3.93
C VAL A 206 -18.66 -28.62 -3.78
N ARG A 207 -19.79 -29.36 -3.74
CA ARG A 207 -21.12 -28.79 -3.49
C ARG A 207 -21.20 -28.11 -2.15
N ASP A 208 -20.75 -28.74 -1.08
CA ASP A 208 -20.77 -28.19 0.27
C ASP A 208 -19.91 -26.93 0.37
N ALA A 209 -18.71 -26.96 -0.18
CA ALA A 209 -17.83 -25.80 -0.21
C ALA A 209 -18.44 -24.62 -1.00
N PHE A 210 -19.11 -24.91 -2.13
CA PHE A 210 -19.83 -23.90 -2.90
C PHE A 210 -21.01 -23.30 -2.12
N GLN A 211 -21.84 -24.13 -1.50
CA GLN A 211 -22.98 -23.68 -0.71
C GLN A 211 -22.54 -22.81 0.47
N GLN A 212 -21.46 -23.17 1.17
CA GLN A 212 -20.88 -22.37 2.24
C GLN A 212 -20.35 -21.02 1.73
N ALA A 213 -19.66 -21.03 0.58
CA ALA A 213 -19.17 -19.80 -0.04
C ALA A 213 -20.33 -18.91 -0.50
N HIS A 214 -21.38 -19.48 -1.09
CA HIS A 214 -22.57 -18.76 -1.53
C HIS A 214 -23.34 -18.17 -0.35
N GLN A 215 -23.50 -18.94 0.74
CA GLN A 215 -24.10 -18.46 1.99
C GLN A 215 -23.35 -17.27 2.58
N ARG A 216 -22.01 -17.29 2.56
CA ARG A 216 -21.19 -16.18 3.07
C ARG A 216 -21.31 -14.91 2.21
N LEU A 217 -21.40 -15.08 0.89
CA LEU A 217 -21.43 -13.94 -0.02
C LEU A 217 -22.81 -13.33 -0.19
N PHE A 218 -23.85 -14.16 -0.19
CA PHE A 218 -25.23 -13.74 -0.55
C PHE A 218 -26.26 -13.95 0.58
N GLY A 219 -25.85 -14.52 1.70
CA GLY A 219 -26.74 -14.77 2.85
C GLY A 219 -27.68 -15.97 2.67
N HIS A 220 -27.63 -16.71 1.54
CA HIS A 220 -28.48 -17.86 1.26
C HIS A 220 -27.79 -18.86 0.32
N PHE A 221 -28.33 -20.07 0.20
CA PHE A 221 -27.99 -21.07 -0.81
C PHE A 221 -29.22 -21.90 -1.20
N GLN A 222 -29.13 -22.59 -2.33
CA GLN A 222 -30.22 -23.45 -2.82
C GLN A 222 -29.89 -24.94 -2.54
N ALA A 223 -30.52 -25.55 -1.56
CA ALA A 223 -30.21 -26.91 -1.09
C ALA A 223 -30.30 -27.98 -2.18
N GLY A 224 -31.19 -27.86 -3.15
CA GLY A 224 -31.36 -28.79 -4.29
C GLY A 224 -30.97 -28.19 -5.64
N GLY A 225 -30.35 -27.01 -5.67
CA GLY A 225 -30.02 -26.30 -6.89
C GLY A 225 -28.99 -27.04 -7.74
N GLU A 226 -29.21 -27.03 -9.06
CA GLU A 226 -28.22 -27.53 -10.01
C GLU A 226 -27.03 -26.57 -10.06
N ILE A 227 -25.83 -27.13 -9.99
CA ILE A 227 -24.59 -26.39 -9.99
C ILE A 227 -23.85 -26.62 -11.30
N GLU A 228 -23.43 -25.55 -11.95
CA GLU A 228 -22.61 -25.57 -13.16
C GLU A 228 -21.18 -25.23 -12.84
N ILE A 229 -20.23 -25.98 -13.41
CA ILE A 229 -18.81 -25.67 -13.44
C ILE A 229 -18.57 -24.88 -14.73
N LEU A 230 -18.04 -23.66 -14.61
CA LEU A 230 -17.70 -22.83 -15.77
C LEU A 230 -16.22 -22.97 -16.15
N ASN A 231 -15.36 -22.94 -15.15
CA ASN A 231 -13.92 -22.97 -15.34
C ASN A 231 -13.26 -23.75 -14.22
N LEU A 232 -12.17 -24.40 -14.54
CA LEU A 232 -11.17 -24.84 -13.59
C LEU A 232 -9.98 -23.89 -13.63
N LYS A 233 -9.40 -23.65 -12.48
CA LYS A 233 -8.22 -22.82 -12.32
C LYS A 233 -7.18 -23.56 -11.51
N VAL A 234 -5.95 -23.54 -12.00
CA VAL A 234 -4.76 -23.99 -11.28
C VAL A 234 -3.87 -22.78 -11.05
N ALA A 235 -3.50 -22.55 -9.81
CA ALA A 235 -2.45 -21.62 -9.44
C ALA A 235 -1.24 -22.42 -8.95
N ALA A 236 -0.08 -22.14 -9.51
CA ALA A 236 1.18 -22.70 -9.03
C ALA A 236 2.08 -21.59 -8.53
N SER A 237 2.65 -21.77 -7.35
CA SER A 237 3.59 -20.83 -6.76
C SER A 237 4.95 -21.50 -6.58
N GLY A 238 5.98 -20.94 -7.23
CA GLY A 238 7.37 -21.29 -7.01
C GLY A 238 7.92 -20.45 -5.87
N ARG A 239 8.26 -21.10 -4.77
CA ARG A 239 8.79 -20.41 -3.57
C ARG A 239 10.18 -19.86 -3.82
N LEU A 240 10.35 -18.56 -3.57
CA LEU A 240 11.66 -17.92 -3.54
C LEU A 240 12.26 -18.04 -2.13
N PRO A 241 13.59 -18.21 -2.02
CA PRO A 241 14.24 -18.11 -0.73
C PRO A 241 14.03 -16.70 -0.18
N LEU A 242 13.54 -16.59 1.05
CA LEU A 242 13.41 -15.28 1.71
C LEU A 242 14.80 -14.62 1.75
N PRO A 243 14.92 -13.34 1.39
CA PRO A 243 16.18 -12.62 1.54
C PRO A 243 16.63 -12.68 2.99
N ALA A 244 17.93 -12.80 3.19
CA ALA A 244 18.50 -12.78 4.53
C ALA A 244 18.02 -11.53 5.27
N SER A 245 17.55 -11.70 6.51
CA SER A 245 17.14 -10.57 7.34
C SER A 245 18.31 -9.59 7.46
N VAL A 246 18.07 -8.32 7.16
CA VAL A 246 19.06 -7.28 7.41
C VAL A 246 19.36 -7.28 8.90
N PRO A 247 20.64 -7.39 9.30
CA PRO A 247 21.00 -7.37 10.71
C PRO A 247 20.41 -6.13 11.39
N PRO A 248 19.87 -6.24 12.60
CA PRO A 248 19.33 -5.10 13.31
C PRO A 248 20.43 -4.05 13.50
N VAL A 249 20.15 -2.82 13.09
CA VAL A 249 21.04 -1.68 13.34
C VAL A 249 21.05 -1.44 14.85
N GLY A 250 22.23 -1.22 15.43
CA GLY A 250 22.37 -1.00 16.87
C GLY A 250 21.44 0.14 17.35
N ALA A 251 20.72 -0.11 18.44
CA ALA A 251 19.84 0.86 19.06
C ALA A 251 20.63 2.04 19.66
N SER A 252 20.06 3.23 19.65
CA SER A 252 20.59 4.43 20.28
C SER A 252 19.45 5.24 20.91
N THR A 253 19.68 5.78 22.08
CA THR A 253 18.69 6.63 22.77
C THR A 253 18.91 8.13 22.50
N ARG A 254 20.10 8.51 22.02
CA ARG A 254 20.40 9.91 21.71
C ARG A 254 20.05 10.19 20.26
N THR A 255 18.93 10.88 20.05
CA THR A 255 18.54 11.36 18.74
C THR A 255 19.56 12.35 18.18
N PRO A 256 20.01 12.22 16.92
CA PRO A 256 20.96 13.15 16.32
C PRO A 256 20.33 14.53 16.15
N ASP A 257 21.19 15.57 16.24
CA ASP A 257 20.77 16.94 16.00
C ASP A 257 20.24 17.10 14.56
N PRO A 258 19.30 18.02 14.33
CA PRO A 258 18.80 18.28 12.99
C PRO A 258 19.92 18.80 12.07
N ARG A 259 19.91 18.37 10.81
CA ARG A 259 20.85 18.85 9.80
C ARG A 259 20.72 20.36 9.56
N THR A 260 19.48 20.86 9.60
CA THR A 260 19.14 22.26 9.41
C THR A 260 17.75 22.55 9.99
N VAL A 261 17.40 23.82 10.07
CA VAL A 261 16.04 24.29 10.39
C VAL A 261 15.59 25.19 9.27
N ARG A 262 14.39 24.97 8.75
CA ARG A 262 13.81 25.80 7.70
C ARG A 262 12.33 26.09 7.92
N PRO A 263 11.79 27.20 7.37
CA PRO A 263 10.36 27.47 7.45
C PRO A 263 9.58 26.46 6.61
N VAL A 264 8.64 25.74 7.23
CA VAL A 264 7.74 24.78 6.58
C VAL A 264 6.31 25.16 6.91
N TRP A 265 5.44 25.20 5.92
CA TRP A 265 4.02 25.40 6.17
C TRP A 265 3.41 24.10 6.71
N ILE A 266 2.83 24.15 7.88
CA ILE A 266 2.31 22.96 8.58
C ILE A 266 0.78 22.83 8.39
N SER A 267 0.05 23.90 8.67
CA SER A 267 -1.43 23.92 8.58
C SER A 267 -1.94 25.35 8.53
N GLU A 268 -3.23 25.55 8.24
CA GLU A 268 -3.86 26.87 8.31
C GLU A 268 -3.78 27.49 9.73
N ALA A 269 -3.90 26.66 10.76
CA ALA A 269 -3.87 27.13 12.15
C ALA A 269 -2.47 27.53 12.62
N LEU A 270 -1.43 26.86 12.14
CA LEU A 270 -0.04 27.09 12.55
C LEU A 270 0.75 27.94 11.57
N GLY A 271 0.28 28.02 10.30
CA GLY A 271 1.02 28.70 9.24
C GLY A 271 2.37 28.08 8.96
N THR A 272 3.34 28.95 8.66
CA THR A 272 4.73 28.57 8.41
C THR A 272 5.51 28.56 9.74
N VAL A 273 6.11 27.43 10.07
CA VAL A 273 6.85 27.21 11.32
C VAL A 273 8.30 26.85 11.02
N ALA A 274 9.23 27.37 11.81
CA ALA A 274 10.64 26.93 11.78
C ALA A 274 10.70 25.45 12.19
N THR A 275 11.00 24.58 11.24
CA THR A 275 10.88 23.14 11.39
C THR A 275 12.24 22.47 11.26
N PRO A 276 12.65 21.62 12.21
CA PRO A 276 13.90 20.86 12.13
C PRO A 276 13.81 19.81 11.02
N ILE A 277 14.90 19.70 10.26
CA ILE A 277 15.08 18.74 9.17
C ILE A 277 16.15 17.74 9.62
N HIS A 278 15.77 16.49 9.76
CA HIS A 278 16.65 15.40 10.16
C HIS A 278 17.08 14.56 8.97
N ASP A 279 18.32 14.11 8.99
CA ASP A 279 18.81 13.10 8.03
C ASP A 279 18.34 11.72 8.50
N GLY A 280 17.48 11.09 7.69
CA GLY A 280 16.92 9.78 7.98
C GLY A 280 17.98 8.68 8.09
N ALA A 281 19.08 8.79 7.33
CA ALA A 281 20.17 7.82 7.37
C ALA A 281 20.86 7.75 8.75
N LEU A 282 20.77 8.82 9.55
CA LEU A 282 21.33 8.88 10.90
C LEU A 282 20.35 8.39 11.97
N LEU A 283 19.08 8.20 11.63
CA LEU A 283 18.06 7.75 12.58
C LEU A 283 18.15 6.22 12.76
N ARG A 284 18.23 5.79 14.04
CA ARG A 284 18.41 4.39 14.46
C ARG A 284 17.29 3.95 15.40
N PRO A 285 17.08 2.63 15.57
CA PRO A 285 16.14 2.11 16.56
C PRO A 285 16.30 2.78 17.92
N GLY A 286 15.17 3.18 18.52
CA GLY A 286 15.12 3.90 19.80
C GLY A 286 15.11 5.42 19.70
N HIS A 287 15.47 6.02 18.57
CA HIS A 287 15.32 7.46 18.37
C HIS A 287 13.86 7.87 18.28
N ALA A 288 13.55 9.06 18.78
CA ALA A 288 12.23 9.68 18.71
C ALA A 288 12.34 11.16 18.35
N LEU A 289 11.39 11.64 17.54
CA LEU A 289 11.28 13.04 17.12
C LEU A 289 9.88 13.56 17.45
N ALA A 290 9.78 14.69 18.10
CA ALA A 290 8.51 15.39 18.27
C ALA A 290 8.22 16.25 17.01
N GLY A 291 6.96 16.27 16.57
CA GLY A 291 6.52 17.16 15.50
C GLY A 291 6.27 18.60 16.01
N PRO A 292 6.36 19.61 15.14
CA PRO A 292 6.62 19.47 13.71
C PRO A 292 8.09 19.16 13.39
N ALA A 293 8.34 18.18 12.55
CA ALA A 293 9.67 17.78 12.10
C ALA A 293 9.60 17.18 10.69
N VAL A 294 10.69 17.29 9.94
CA VAL A 294 10.84 16.64 8.64
C VAL A 294 11.99 15.64 8.72
N VAL A 295 11.82 14.49 8.12
CA VAL A 295 12.87 13.48 7.94
C VAL A 295 13.12 13.30 6.45
N ASP A 296 14.32 13.64 6.01
CA ASP A 296 14.75 13.42 4.63
C ASP A 296 15.41 12.03 4.52
N GLU A 297 14.81 11.17 3.74
CA GLU A 297 15.36 9.87 3.31
C GLU A 297 15.83 9.95 1.85
N GLN A 298 16.65 9.00 1.43
CA GLN A 298 17.19 8.99 0.06
C GLN A 298 16.10 8.96 -1.03
N THR A 299 14.98 8.31 -0.77
CA THR A 299 13.92 8.06 -1.77
C THR A 299 12.55 8.60 -1.36
N THR A 300 12.45 9.23 -0.21
CA THR A 300 11.19 9.79 0.30
C THR A 300 11.46 10.87 1.36
N THR A 301 10.45 11.64 1.65
CA THR A 301 10.46 12.62 2.76
C THR A 301 9.24 12.37 3.65
N LEU A 302 9.45 12.38 4.97
CA LEU A 302 8.38 12.27 5.95
C LEU A 302 8.13 13.62 6.61
N LEU A 303 6.86 13.94 6.78
CA LEU A 303 6.45 15.05 7.65
C LEU A 303 5.81 14.46 8.92
N VAL A 304 6.30 14.90 10.08
CA VAL A 304 5.69 14.65 11.39
C VAL A 304 4.94 15.89 11.77
N ASP A 305 3.63 15.83 11.89
CA ASP A 305 2.81 17.00 12.19
C ASP A 305 2.91 17.40 13.68
N ALA A 306 2.52 18.63 13.98
CA ALA A 306 2.41 19.09 15.36
C ALA A 306 1.44 18.21 16.17
N GLY A 307 1.83 17.87 17.39
CA GLY A 307 1.06 16.96 18.25
C GLY A 307 1.23 15.48 17.90
N GLN A 308 2.20 15.14 17.06
CA GLN A 308 2.60 13.76 16.76
C GLN A 308 4.06 13.52 17.16
N GLN A 309 4.40 12.26 17.30
CA GLN A 309 5.77 11.80 17.57
C GLN A 309 6.14 10.70 16.59
N LEU A 310 7.31 10.82 15.97
CA LEU A 310 7.93 9.74 15.22
C LEU A 310 8.81 8.92 16.15
N ARG A 311 8.76 7.60 16.04
CA ARG A 311 9.67 6.65 16.71
C ARG A 311 10.28 5.73 15.67
N VAL A 312 11.57 5.44 15.84
CA VAL A 312 12.25 4.45 15.01
C VAL A 312 12.08 3.07 15.65
N THR A 313 11.46 2.15 14.94
CA THR A 313 11.19 0.79 15.42
C THR A 313 12.47 -0.06 15.48
N ALA A 314 12.41 -1.21 16.16
CA ALA A 314 13.54 -2.14 16.24
C ALA A 314 14.03 -2.62 14.86
N ALA A 315 13.14 -2.69 13.87
CA ALA A 315 13.45 -3.02 12.48
C ALA A 315 13.98 -1.81 11.67
N GLY A 316 14.17 -0.65 12.30
CA GLY A 316 14.67 0.56 11.64
C GLY A 316 13.63 1.35 10.85
N ASN A 317 12.37 0.96 10.86
CA ASN A 317 11.27 1.67 10.19
C ASN A 317 10.71 2.79 11.09
N PHE A 318 9.88 3.65 10.54
CA PHE A 318 9.30 4.77 11.27
C PHE A 318 7.86 4.50 11.67
N LEU A 319 7.51 4.86 12.89
CA LEU A 319 6.16 4.82 13.42
C LEU A 319 5.77 6.20 13.91
N ILE A 320 4.77 6.82 13.30
CA ILE A 320 4.23 8.11 13.71
C ILE A 320 2.97 7.84 14.53
N VAL A 321 2.97 8.35 15.75
CA VAL A 321 1.86 8.21 16.71
C VAL A 321 1.43 9.58 17.22
N PRO A 322 0.18 9.75 17.67
CA PRO A 322 -0.20 10.95 18.41
C PRO A 322 0.71 11.11 19.62
N SER A 323 1.16 12.34 19.89
CA SER A 323 1.89 12.63 21.14
C SER A 323 0.93 12.40 22.30
N ILE A 324 1.32 11.58 23.26
CA ILE A 324 0.59 11.45 24.51
C ILE A 324 0.71 12.83 25.17
N ARG A 325 -0.38 13.59 25.22
CA ARG A 325 -0.44 14.72 26.17
C ARG A 325 -0.37 14.07 27.54
N GLU A 326 0.71 14.30 28.28
CA GLU A 326 0.66 14.12 29.72
C GLU A 326 -0.52 14.96 30.20
N VAL A 327 -1.56 14.29 30.64
CA VAL A 327 -2.65 14.93 31.38
C VAL A 327 -1.98 15.35 32.66
N GLN A 328 -1.57 16.62 32.72
CA GLN A 328 -1.22 17.25 33.99
C GLN A 328 -2.52 17.25 34.80
N GLY A 329 -2.55 16.34 35.80
CA GLY A 329 -3.58 16.25 36.83
C GLY A 329 -3.52 17.46 37.79
#